data_bccbb062bcbe2ecadbd0af88648a3be3
#
_entry.id   bccbb062bcbe2ecadbd0af88648a3be3
#
_cell.length_a   1.000
_cell.length_b   1.000
_cell.length_c   1.000
_cell.angle_alpha   90.00
_cell.angle_beta   90.00
_cell.angle_gamma   90.00
#
_symmetry.space_group_name_H-M   'P 1'
#
loop_
_entity.id
_entity.type
_entity.pdbx_description
1 polymer ?
#
loop_
_entity_poly.entity_id
_entity_poly.type
_entity_poly.pdbx_seq_one_letter_code
_entity_poly.pdbx_strand_id
1 'polypeptide(L)'
;NELAQAKKDYPDARHHCWAYQFGNPKSAASAAMSDDGEPSGTAGKPILNVLQYKDVGDVMIIVTRYFGGIKLGAGGLVRAYSASAQMAMDELETEQQVVRDSFELMCDFNHEQPIRHWLGLHDGVIENVTYANKVTMNLALPGLEENAFRDYVASIGGEIITAD
;
A
#
# COMPACT_ATOMS: atom_id res chain seq x y z
N ASN A 1 9.05 10.74 12.16
CA ASN A 1 8.45 11.61 11.15
C ASN A 1 9.50 11.92 10.10
N GLU A 2 9.33 11.37 8.90
CA GLU A 2 10.28 11.41 7.76
C GLU A 2 10.65 12.85 7.36
N LEU A 3 9.69 13.76 7.38
CA LEU A 3 9.94 15.17 7.07
C LEU A 3 10.89 15.83 8.08
N ALA A 4 10.75 15.50 9.36
CA ALA A 4 11.66 16.00 10.39
C ALA A 4 13.06 15.42 10.22
N GLN A 5 13.16 14.17 9.81
CA GLN A 5 14.44 13.52 9.49
C GLN A 5 15.10 14.18 8.28
N ALA A 6 14.36 14.39 7.18
CA ALA A 6 14.88 15.07 6.00
C ALA A 6 15.41 16.48 6.31
N LYS A 7 14.70 17.25 7.15
CA LYS A 7 15.16 18.58 7.60
C LYS A 7 16.41 18.52 8.47
N LYS A 8 16.60 17.43 9.22
CA LYS A 8 17.80 17.20 10.04
C LYS A 8 19.00 16.77 9.19
N ASP A 9 18.77 15.93 8.20
CA ASP A 9 19.82 15.39 7.34
C ASP A 9 20.32 16.44 6.33
N TYR A 10 19.44 17.36 5.91
CA TYR A 10 19.74 18.40 4.93
C TYR A 10 19.38 19.81 5.46
N PRO A 11 20.02 20.26 6.56
CA PRO A 11 19.63 21.49 7.26
C PRO A 11 19.89 22.76 6.44
N ASP A 12 20.80 22.74 5.48
CA ASP A 12 21.14 23.89 4.63
C ASP A 12 20.24 24.02 3.40
N ALA A 13 19.35 23.04 3.18
CA ALA A 13 18.39 23.09 2.09
C ALA A 13 17.27 24.10 2.41
N ARG A 14 16.86 24.90 1.40
CA ARG A 14 15.82 25.89 1.59
C ARG A 14 14.41 25.33 1.60
N HIS A 15 14.19 24.25 0.87
CA HIS A 15 12.86 23.71 0.63
C HIS A 15 12.87 22.19 0.78
N HIS A 16 11.90 21.67 1.52
CA HIS A 16 11.60 20.23 1.67
C HIS A 16 10.14 20.03 1.24
N CYS A 17 9.91 20.13 -0.05
CA CYS A 17 8.57 20.01 -0.62
C CYS A 17 8.13 18.56 -0.61
N TRP A 18 6.86 18.29 -0.34
CA TRP A 18 6.40 16.93 -0.21
C TRP A 18 4.95 16.75 -0.69
N ALA A 19 4.63 15.51 -1.02
CA ALA A 19 3.26 15.05 -1.14
C ALA A 19 3.15 13.60 -0.66
N TYR A 20 1.97 13.21 -0.20
CA TYR A 20 1.65 11.82 0.11
C TYR A 20 0.26 11.45 -0.39
N GLN A 21 0.07 10.14 -0.55
CA GLN A 21 -1.20 9.50 -0.85
C GLN A 21 -1.32 8.23 -0.03
N PHE A 22 -2.38 8.14 0.81
CA PHE A 22 -2.67 7.00 1.67
C PHE A 22 -3.90 6.23 1.20
N GLY A 23 -3.85 4.91 1.32
CA GLY A 23 -4.91 4.00 0.93
C GLY A 23 -4.88 3.66 -0.56
N ASN A 24 -6.00 3.16 -1.07
CA ASN A 24 -6.11 2.75 -2.47
C ASN A 24 -5.84 3.95 -3.40
N PRO A 25 -4.90 3.83 -4.35
CA PRO A 25 -4.52 4.95 -5.23
C PRO A 25 -5.68 5.51 -6.07
N LYS A 26 -6.69 4.68 -6.40
CA LYS A 26 -7.90 5.10 -7.16
C LYS A 26 -8.97 5.77 -6.28
N SER A 27 -8.90 5.56 -4.97
CA SER A 27 -9.82 6.16 -3.99
C SER A 27 -9.09 6.44 -2.68
N ALA A 28 -8.07 7.32 -2.75
CA ALA A 28 -7.23 7.63 -1.61
C ALA A 28 -8.06 8.08 -0.39
N ALA A 29 -7.80 7.46 0.75
CA ALA A 29 -8.41 7.83 2.02
C ALA A 29 -7.90 9.18 2.51
N SER A 30 -6.65 9.53 2.19
CA SER A 30 -6.03 10.81 2.51
C SER A 30 -4.92 11.13 1.52
N ALA A 31 -4.85 12.39 1.09
CA ALA A 31 -3.73 12.91 0.31
C ALA A 31 -3.48 14.37 0.71
N ALA A 32 -2.21 14.76 0.78
CA ALA A 32 -1.83 16.15 1.00
C ALA A 32 -0.47 16.47 0.36
N MET A 33 -0.15 17.76 0.30
CA MET A 33 1.07 18.28 -0.31
C MET A 33 1.50 19.58 0.34
N SER A 34 2.77 19.94 0.15
CA SER A 34 3.34 21.21 0.58
C SER A 34 4.39 21.71 -0.37
N ASP A 35 4.32 22.99 -0.68
CA ASP A 35 5.36 23.69 -1.46
C ASP A 35 6.55 24.16 -0.60
N ASP A 36 6.45 24.09 0.74
CA ASP A 36 7.49 24.47 1.72
C ASP A 36 8.26 25.75 1.33
N GLY A 37 7.50 26.82 0.99
CA GLY A 37 8.05 28.12 0.64
C GLY A 37 8.42 28.32 -0.85
N GLU A 38 8.26 27.32 -1.71
CA GLU A 38 8.26 27.55 -3.16
C GLU A 38 6.99 28.31 -3.61
N PRO A 39 6.97 28.94 -4.79
CA PRO A 39 5.76 29.54 -5.31
C PRO A 39 4.60 28.54 -5.36
N SER A 40 3.41 29.00 -4.98
CA SER A 40 2.23 28.15 -4.83
C SER A 40 1.97 27.27 -6.06
N GLY A 41 1.82 25.97 -5.83
CA GLY A 41 1.51 24.96 -6.84
C GLY A 41 2.69 24.55 -7.74
N THR A 42 3.91 24.99 -7.44
CA THR A 42 5.08 24.70 -8.29
C THR A 42 5.90 23.49 -7.82
N ALA A 43 5.64 22.98 -6.63
CA ALA A 43 6.38 21.88 -6.04
C ALA A 43 5.47 20.75 -5.52
N GLY A 44 4.70 20.96 -4.48
CA GLY A 44 3.87 19.93 -3.86
C GLY A 44 2.83 19.33 -4.83
N LYS A 45 2.16 20.16 -5.61
CA LYS A 45 1.19 19.72 -6.61
C LYS A 45 1.81 18.85 -7.71
N PRO A 46 2.95 19.24 -8.33
CA PRO A 46 3.69 18.37 -9.25
C PRO A 46 4.07 17.01 -8.67
N ILE A 47 4.54 16.97 -7.40
CA ILE A 47 4.85 15.71 -6.72
C ILE A 47 3.60 14.86 -6.56
N LEU A 48 2.50 15.42 -6.05
CA LEU A 48 1.23 14.72 -5.88
C LEU A 48 0.68 14.15 -7.20
N ASN A 49 0.77 14.90 -8.28
CA ASN A 49 0.34 14.46 -9.61
C ASN A 49 1.11 13.20 -10.06
N VAL A 50 2.42 13.12 -9.77
CA VAL A 50 3.22 11.93 -10.07
C VAL A 50 2.74 10.73 -9.27
N LEU A 51 2.48 10.88 -7.97
CA LEU A 51 1.95 9.81 -7.13
C LEU A 51 0.61 9.26 -7.67
N GLN A 52 -0.32 10.16 -7.99
CA GLN A 52 -1.64 9.80 -8.51
C GLN A 52 -1.57 9.08 -9.86
N TYR A 53 -0.61 9.44 -10.71
CA TYR A 53 -0.42 8.82 -12.02
C TYR A 53 0.17 7.41 -11.92
N LYS A 54 1.02 7.14 -10.92
CA LYS A 54 1.74 5.86 -10.77
C LYS A 54 0.91 4.73 -10.17
N ASP A 55 -0.31 4.99 -9.73
CA ASP A 55 -1.22 3.98 -9.15
C ASP A 55 -0.60 3.24 -7.94
N VAL A 56 0.13 3.98 -7.09
CA VAL A 56 0.76 3.48 -5.85
C VAL A 56 0.16 4.18 -4.64
N GLY A 57 -0.33 3.41 -3.67
CA GLY A 57 -0.85 3.92 -2.39
C GLY A 57 0.19 3.86 -1.27
N ASP A 58 -0.17 4.37 -0.10
CA ASP A 58 0.65 4.36 1.12
C ASP A 58 2.08 4.88 0.92
N VAL A 59 2.20 5.97 0.15
CA VAL A 59 3.47 6.52 -0.29
C VAL A 59 3.58 8.01 0.03
N MET A 60 4.78 8.43 0.43
CA MET A 60 5.16 9.83 0.60
C MET A 60 6.47 10.10 -0.14
N ILE A 61 6.53 11.21 -0.86
CA ILE A 61 7.77 11.71 -1.46
C ILE A 61 8.11 13.07 -0.86
N ILE A 62 9.37 13.22 -0.47
CA ILE A 62 9.97 14.47 -0.03
C ILE A 62 11.08 14.82 -1.02
N VAL A 63 10.97 16.00 -1.63
CA VAL A 63 12.02 16.54 -2.54
C VAL A 63 12.72 17.68 -1.83
N THR A 64 13.98 17.49 -1.53
CA THR A 64 14.85 18.47 -0.90
C THR A 64 15.57 19.29 -1.97
N ARG A 65 15.42 20.60 -1.93
CA ARG A 65 16.02 21.50 -2.93
C ARG A 65 16.98 22.51 -2.30
N TYR A 66 18.18 22.57 -2.87
CA TYR A 66 19.14 23.63 -2.66
C TYR A 66 19.02 24.72 -3.74
N PHE A 67 19.15 25.97 -3.35
CA PHE A 67 19.15 27.07 -4.32
C PHE A 67 20.54 27.25 -4.91
N GLY A 68 20.68 26.98 -6.21
CA GLY A 68 21.95 27.05 -6.94
C GLY A 68 22.26 28.39 -7.61
N GLY A 69 21.63 29.48 -7.20
CA GLY A 69 21.89 30.83 -7.76
C GLY A 69 21.10 31.17 -9.03
N ILE A 70 20.52 30.20 -9.72
CA ILE A 70 19.74 30.41 -10.95
C ILE A 70 18.25 30.23 -10.65
N LYS A 71 17.43 31.21 -11.03
CA LYS A 71 15.98 31.14 -10.93
C LYS A 71 15.40 30.28 -12.07
N LEU A 72 14.77 29.17 -11.72
CA LEU A 72 14.15 28.25 -12.71
C LEU A 72 12.84 28.81 -13.30
N GLY A 73 12.19 29.73 -12.60
CA GLY A 73 10.83 30.18 -12.91
C GLY A 73 9.76 29.10 -12.59
N ALA A 74 8.51 29.47 -12.60
CA ALA A 74 7.41 28.57 -12.21
C ALA A 74 7.37 27.28 -13.06
N GLY A 75 7.45 27.40 -14.38
CA GLY A 75 7.47 26.24 -15.28
C GLY A 75 8.71 25.35 -15.13
N GLY A 76 9.88 25.94 -14.79
CA GLY A 76 11.09 25.20 -14.49
C GLY A 76 10.99 24.42 -13.19
N LEU A 77 10.42 25.03 -12.14
CA LEU A 77 10.13 24.37 -10.87
C LEU A 77 9.20 23.19 -11.04
N VAL A 78 8.07 23.36 -11.70
CA VAL A 78 7.11 22.27 -11.96
C VAL A 78 7.80 21.09 -12.63
N ARG A 79 8.60 21.33 -13.68
CA ARG A 79 9.34 20.26 -14.36
C ARG A 79 10.38 19.59 -13.46
N ALA A 80 11.13 20.35 -12.67
CA ALA A 80 12.15 19.81 -11.78
C ALA A 80 11.55 18.95 -10.68
N TYR A 81 10.49 19.40 -10.00
CA TYR A 81 9.81 18.63 -8.96
C TYR A 81 9.12 17.39 -9.52
N SER A 82 8.45 17.47 -10.67
CA SER A 82 7.89 16.30 -11.34
C SER A 82 8.94 15.28 -11.73
N ALA A 83 10.07 15.73 -12.28
CA ALA A 83 11.16 14.84 -12.70
C ALA A 83 11.79 14.15 -11.49
N SER A 84 12.06 14.88 -10.39
CA SER A 84 12.62 14.30 -9.16
C SER A 84 11.67 13.27 -8.53
N ALA A 85 10.37 13.57 -8.48
CA ALA A 85 9.36 12.64 -7.98
C ALA A 85 9.25 11.39 -8.87
N GLN A 86 9.30 11.57 -10.21
CA GLN A 86 9.28 10.47 -11.15
C GLN A 86 10.47 9.54 -10.96
N MET A 87 11.69 10.07 -10.83
CA MET A 87 12.91 9.29 -10.59
C MET A 87 12.78 8.47 -9.29
N ALA A 88 12.31 9.09 -8.21
CA ALA A 88 12.10 8.40 -6.93
C ALA A 88 11.09 7.25 -7.06
N MET A 89 10.00 7.46 -7.81
CA MET A 89 8.99 6.42 -8.05
C MET A 89 9.50 5.28 -8.95
N ASP A 90 10.40 5.57 -9.89
CA ASP A 90 10.98 4.55 -10.77
C ASP A 90 11.97 3.62 -10.03
N GLU A 91 12.56 4.09 -8.94
CA GLU A 91 13.45 3.33 -8.05
C GLU A 91 12.71 2.64 -6.89
N LEU A 92 11.42 2.93 -6.70
CA LEU A 92 10.64 2.43 -5.58
C LEU A 92 10.23 0.97 -5.82
N GLU A 93 10.62 0.10 -4.90
CA GLU A 93 10.05 -1.25 -4.82
C GLU A 93 8.63 -1.20 -4.26
N THR A 94 7.69 -1.82 -4.95
CA THR A 94 6.29 -1.86 -4.56
C THR A 94 5.80 -3.29 -4.41
N GLU A 95 4.91 -3.51 -3.44
CA GLU A 95 4.21 -4.78 -3.25
C GLU A 95 2.73 -4.59 -3.58
N GLN A 96 2.12 -5.61 -4.17
CA GLN A 96 0.68 -5.61 -4.36
C GLN A 96 -0.01 -5.96 -3.04
N GLN A 97 -0.71 -5.00 -2.46
CA GLN A 97 -1.53 -5.25 -1.28
C GLN A 97 -2.83 -5.95 -1.69
N VAL A 98 -2.94 -7.21 -1.35
CA VAL A 98 -4.17 -7.99 -1.50
C VAL A 98 -5.01 -7.80 -0.24
N VAL A 99 -6.17 -7.14 -0.39
CA VAL A 99 -7.16 -7.08 0.70
C VAL A 99 -7.77 -8.46 0.85
N ARG A 100 -7.73 -9.00 2.06
CA ARG A 100 -8.25 -10.32 2.40
C ARG A 100 -9.30 -10.20 3.49
N ASP A 101 -10.35 -10.99 3.36
CA ASP A 101 -11.39 -11.15 4.37
C ASP A 101 -11.02 -12.33 5.28
N SER A 102 -11.25 -12.20 6.58
CA SER A 102 -10.91 -13.22 7.59
C SER A 102 -12.05 -14.21 7.78
N PHE A 103 -11.69 -15.48 7.94
CA PHE A 103 -12.63 -16.58 8.17
C PHE A 103 -12.14 -17.47 9.30
N GLU A 104 -13.07 -17.98 10.09
CA GLU A 104 -12.82 -19.08 11.01
C GLU A 104 -13.52 -20.33 10.50
N LEU A 105 -12.77 -21.38 10.28
CA LEU A 105 -13.20 -22.66 9.74
C LEU A 105 -12.95 -23.78 10.74
N MET A 106 -13.90 -24.70 10.87
CA MET A 106 -13.73 -25.95 11.59
C MET A 106 -13.87 -27.15 10.63
N CYS A 107 -12.92 -28.08 10.69
CA CYS A 107 -12.91 -29.28 9.85
C CYS A 107 -12.34 -30.49 10.58
N ASP A 108 -12.53 -31.68 10.00
CA ASP A 108 -11.88 -32.89 10.48
C ASP A 108 -10.39 -32.90 10.06
N PHE A 109 -9.55 -33.63 10.78
CA PHE A 109 -8.10 -33.70 10.58
C PHE A 109 -7.67 -34.06 9.14
N ASN A 110 -8.44 -34.93 8.49
CA ASN A 110 -8.17 -35.36 7.11
C ASN A 110 -8.40 -34.26 6.07
N HIS A 111 -9.12 -33.19 6.40
CA HIS A 111 -9.40 -32.06 5.51
C HIS A 111 -8.39 -30.91 5.63
N GLU A 112 -7.55 -30.90 6.65
CA GLU A 112 -6.58 -29.81 6.86
C GLU A 112 -5.64 -29.66 5.66
N GLN A 113 -5.00 -30.73 5.20
CA GLN A 113 -4.05 -30.64 4.09
C GLN A 113 -4.71 -30.25 2.76
N PRO A 114 -5.87 -30.79 2.37
CA PRO A 114 -6.63 -30.30 1.23
C PRO A 114 -6.97 -28.81 1.29
N ILE A 115 -7.37 -28.30 2.47
CA ILE A 115 -7.65 -26.88 2.67
C ILE A 115 -6.39 -26.04 2.51
N ARG A 116 -5.28 -26.43 3.12
CA ARG A 116 -3.97 -25.76 2.94
C ARG A 116 -3.55 -25.70 1.49
N HIS A 117 -3.74 -26.77 0.76
CA HIS A 117 -3.42 -26.81 -0.68
C HIS A 117 -4.31 -25.87 -1.49
N TRP A 118 -5.62 -25.86 -1.21
CA TRP A 118 -6.57 -24.98 -1.87
C TRP A 118 -6.22 -23.51 -1.62
N LEU A 119 -5.95 -23.13 -0.37
CA LEU A 119 -5.54 -21.78 0.02
C LEU A 119 -4.27 -21.33 -0.72
N GLY A 120 -3.29 -22.21 -0.84
CA GLY A 120 -2.05 -21.91 -1.55
C GLY A 120 -2.22 -21.65 -3.05
N LEU A 121 -3.29 -22.20 -3.67
CA LEU A 121 -3.63 -21.93 -5.08
C LEU A 121 -4.45 -20.66 -5.29
N HIS A 122 -5.06 -20.11 -4.23
CA HIS A 122 -5.99 -18.99 -4.28
C HIS A 122 -5.54 -17.79 -3.42
N ASP A 123 -4.23 -17.60 -3.26
CA ASP A 123 -3.62 -16.52 -2.46
C ASP A 123 -4.15 -16.39 -1.02
N GLY A 124 -4.66 -17.50 -0.49
CA GLY A 124 -5.13 -17.60 0.89
C GLY A 124 -3.97 -17.72 1.89
N VAL A 125 -4.16 -17.15 3.07
CA VAL A 125 -3.19 -17.18 4.17
C VAL A 125 -3.82 -17.85 5.38
N ILE A 126 -3.06 -18.71 6.05
CA ILE A 126 -3.44 -19.30 7.34
C ILE A 126 -2.77 -18.47 8.43
N GLU A 127 -3.57 -17.86 9.29
CA GLU A 127 -3.11 -17.02 10.39
C GLU A 127 -2.84 -17.81 11.65
N ASN A 128 -3.73 -18.77 11.95
CA ASN A 128 -3.60 -19.65 13.12
C ASN A 128 -4.28 -20.99 12.90
N VAL A 129 -3.82 -22.03 13.61
CA VAL A 129 -4.46 -23.35 13.64
C VAL A 129 -4.46 -23.86 15.06
N THR A 130 -5.61 -24.35 15.52
CA THR A 130 -5.77 -25.01 16.81
C THR A 130 -6.31 -26.43 16.64
N TYR A 131 -5.82 -27.33 17.45
CA TYR A 131 -6.15 -28.76 17.40
C TYR A 131 -6.86 -29.17 18.68
N ALA A 132 -8.06 -29.71 18.53
CA ALA A 132 -8.84 -30.30 19.60
C ALA A 132 -9.51 -31.60 19.11
N ASN A 133 -10.81 -31.77 19.29
CA ASN A 133 -11.56 -32.86 18.66
C ASN A 133 -11.71 -32.68 17.13
N LYS A 134 -11.56 -31.44 16.68
CA LYS A 134 -11.46 -31.03 15.27
C LYS A 134 -10.34 -30.01 15.11
N VAL A 135 -10.03 -29.69 13.88
CA VAL A 135 -9.08 -28.64 13.52
C VAL A 135 -9.86 -27.34 13.34
N THR A 136 -9.49 -26.30 14.07
CA THR A 136 -9.99 -24.93 13.85
C THR A 136 -8.89 -24.10 13.20
N MET A 137 -9.20 -23.46 12.09
CA MET A 137 -8.27 -22.65 11.30
C MET A 137 -8.77 -21.23 11.16
N ASN A 138 -7.96 -20.25 11.53
CA ASN A 138 -8.17 -18.85 11.19
C ASN A 138 -7.37 -18.56 9.93
N LEU A 139 -8.04 -18.07 8.92
CA LEU A 139 -7.47 -17.88 7.59
C LEU A 139 -7.99 -16.58 6.96
N ALA A 140 -7.29 -16.08 5.97
CA ALA A 140 -7.68 -14.90 5.23
C ALA A 140 -7.59 -15.15 3.71
N LEU A 141 -8.60 -14.69 2.97
CA LEU A 141 -8.75 -14.89 1.52
C LEU A 141 -9.05 -13.59 0.79
N PRO A 142 -8.58 -13.42 -0.47
CA PRO A 142 -9.09 -12.36 -1.33
C PRO A 142 -10.61 -12.46 -1.48
N GLY A 143 -11.33 -11.33 -1.36
CA GLY A 143 -12.80 -11.34 -1.38
C GLY A 143 -13.42 -11.96 -2.65
N LEU A 144 -12.69 -11.94 -3.78
CA LEU A 144 -13.11 -12.62 -5.01
C LEU A 144 -13.16 -14.15 -4.90
N GLU A 145 -12.40 -14.73 -3.96
CA GLU A 145 -12.30 -16.18 -3.75
C GLU A 145 -13.31 -16.71 -2.71
N GLU A 146 -14.04 -15.83 -2.02
CA GLU A 146 -14.94 -16.20 -0.93
C GLU A 146 -15.96 -17.26 -1.35
N ASN A 147 -16.71 -17.03 -2.42
CA ASN A 147 -17.75 -17.96 -2.85
C ASN A 147 -17.19 -19.32 -3.25
N ALA A 148 -16.07 -19.34 -3.99
CA ALA A 148 -15.40 -20.57 -4.38
C ALA A 148 -14.89 -21.34 -3.14
N PHE A 149 -14.40 -20.63 -2.13
CA PHE A 149 -13.96 -21.23 -0.88
C PHE A 149 -15.13 -21.81 -0.09
N ARG A 150 -16.26 -21.12 0.03
CA ARG A 150 -17.47 -21.62 0.70
C ARG A 150 -17.99 -22.91 0.06
N ASP A 151 -18.05 -22.93 -1.28
CA ASP A 151 -18.47 -24.11 -2.04
C ASP A 151 -17.49 -25.28 -1.82
N TYR A 152 -16.19 -25.00 -1.83
CA TYR A 152 -15.18 -26.03 -1.59
C TYR A 152 -15.29 -26.60 -0.17
N VAL A 153 -15.38 -25.77 0.87
CA VAL A 153 -15.52 -26.19 2.26
C VAL A 153 -16.78 -27.04 2.46
N ALA A 154 -17.89 -26.62 1.88
CA ALA A 154 -19.14 -27.38 1.92
C ALA A 154 -19.00 -28.78 1.27
N SER A 155 -18.25 -28.86 0.17
CA SER A 155 -18.02 -30.13 -0.56
C SER A 155 -17.25 -31.17 0.23
N ILE A 156 -16.39 -30.74 1.15
CA ILE A 156 -15.58 -31.63 1.99
C ILE A 156 -16.16 -31.81 3.41
N GLY A 157 -17.34 -31.24 3.69
CA GLY A 157 -18.00 -31.36 5.00
C GLY A 157 -17.36 -30.50 6.11
N GLY A 158 -16.64 -29.44 5.74
CA GLY A 158 -16.16 -28.42 6.66
C GLY A 158 -17.27 -27.41 6.99
N GLU A 159 -17.06 -26.63 8.05
CA GLU A 159 -18.01 -25.61 8.53
C GLU A 159 -17.27 -24.28 8.72
N ILE A 160 -17.71 -23.23 8.03
CA ILE A 160 -17.27 -21.86 8.27
C ILE A 160 -18.05 -21.32 9.46
N ILE A 161 -17.34 -20.96 10.54
CA ILE A 161 -17.93 -20.54 11.81
C ILE A 161 -18.23 -19.04 11.77
N THR A 162 -17.24 -18.24 11.32
CA THR A 162 -17.36 -16.79 11.19
C THR A 162 -16.69 -16.29 9.91
N ALA A 163 -17.29 -15.27 9.32
CA ALA A 163 -16.67 -14.42 8.31
C ALA A 163 -16.94 -12.97 8.74
N ASP A 164 -15.88 -12.24 9.05
CA ASP A 164 -15.96 -10.79 9.38
C ASP A 164 -15.78 -9.92 8.14
#